data_99284496f66dbbb39a675fb70c2a231a
#
_entry.id   99284496f66dbbb39a675fb70c2a231a
#
_cell.length_a   1.000
_cell.length_b   1.000
_cell.length_c   1.000
_cell.angle_alpha   90.00
_cell.angle_beta   90.00
_cell.angle_gamma   90.00
#
_symmetry.space_group_name_H-M   'P 1'
#
loop_
_entity.id
_entity.type
_entity.pdbx_description
1 polymer ?
#
loop_
_entity_poly.entity_id
_entity_poly.type
_entity_poly.pdbx_seq_one_letter_code
_entity_poly.pdbx_strand_id
1 'polypeptide(L)'
;LEFRRVLFRSHAYAGSRAGLKSVITICELSADASKAITQSRIIFDGHEAHQTCEGPKFYKRNGYYYIFHPAGGVPTGWQVVLRSKNVYGPYEWKTVLAQGNSPVNGPHQGGWVDTPTGEDWFMHFQDVGAYGRLVHLQPMKWVDDWPVIGVDKDGDGCGEPVLTYKKPNVGKNYPICTPQESDEFDGYTLSPQWQWQANINEKWAYFNGGEGFVRLYSYPVPEDYKSLWNVSNLMLQKTPAPNFTATTKLTFKPTEKYKGERTGLVVMGMDYAGLVVENTDNGLVLSQVECLKADRGATEKVNASVPLKGGTIYLRAKFSAKGDKIKASEGGHDLLVKCNLSYSTDGKKFQPLGETFQVKEGKWIGAKVGIFCTRPAIVTNDGGWTDADWFRIEK
;
A
#
# COMPACT_ATOMS: atom_id res chain seq x y z
N LEU A 1 -4.28 17.71 44.14
CA LEU A 1 -3.86 16.41 43.65
C LEU A 1 -3.83 16.47 42.12
N GLU A 2 -2.67 16.82 41.55
CA GLU A 2 -2.43 16.68 40.10
C GLU A 2 -2.44 15.21 39.75
N PHE A 3 -3.49 14.76 39.03
CA PHE A 3 -3.49 13.46 38.37
C PHE A 3 -2.46 13.52 37.24
N ARG A 4 -1.22 13.09 37.50
CA ARG A 4 -0.26 12.82 36.45
C ARG A 4 -0.86 11.76 35.54
N ARG A 5 -1.25 12.14 34.32
CA ARG A 5 -1.55 11.18 33.24
C ARG A 5 -0.23 10.48 32.91
N VAL A 6 -0.10 9.25 33.39
CA VAL A 6 1.02 8.40 32.97
C VAL A 6 0.65 7.84 31.60
N LEU A 7 1.45 8.15 30.61
CA LEU A 7 1.28 7.63 29.25
C LEU A 7 2.20 6.42 29.08
N PHE A 8 1.72 5.41 28.41
CA PHE A 8 2.45 4.20 28.10
C PHE A 8 2.55 3.97 26.59
N ARG A 9 3.67 3.42 26.18
CA ARG A 9 3.87 2.93 24.82
C ARG A 9 4.22 1.46 24.84
N SER A 10 3.40 0.63 24.20
CA SER A 10 3.76 -0.75 23.86
C SER A 10 4.45 -0.80 22.50
N HIS A 11 5.43 -1.69 22.36
CA HIS A 11 6.14 -1.89 21.09
C HIS A 11 6.71 -3.32 21.02
N ALA A 12 7.11 -3.70 19.81
CA ALA A 12 7.83 -4.93 19.51
C ALA A 12 9.15 -4.62 18.82
N TYR A 13 10.01 -5.61 18.68
CA TYR A 13 11.31 -5.46 18.01
C TYR A 13 11.27 -6.11 16.62
N ALA A 14 11.88 -5.46 15.65
CA ALA A 14 12.16 -6.04 14.34
C ALA A 14 13.41 -6.93 14.45
N GLY A 15 13.25 -8.24 14.27
CA GLY A 15 14.34 -9.20 14.43
C GLY A 15 15.58 -8.88 13.59
N SER A 16 15.37 -8.36 12.37
CA SER A 16 16.48 -7.97 11.46
C SER A 16 17.33 -6.79 11.96
N ARG A 17 16.81 -6.01 12.91
CA ARG A 17 17.52 -4.82 13.45
C ARG A 17 17.97 -5.00 14.89
N ALA A 18 17.15 -5.66 15.70
CA ALA A 18 17.37 -5.81 17.14
C ALA A 18 17.97 -7.16 17.54
N GLY A 19 18.02 -8.14 16.61
CA GLY A 19 18.38 -9.52 16.93
C GLY A 19 17.37 -10.25 17.82
N LEU A 20 16.25 -9.62 18.11
CA LEU A 20 15.16 -10.13 18.96
C LEU A 20 13.82 -9.87 18.27
N LYS A 21 12.93 -10.84 18.31
CA LYS A 21 11.55 -10.75 17.81
C LYS A 21 10.59 -11.45 18.76
N SER A 22 9.30 -11.45 18.42
CA SER A 22 8.25 -12.22 19.15
C SER A 22 8.12 -11.86 20.63
N VAL A 23 8.43 -10.64 21.02
CA VAL A 23 8.21 -10.10 22.35
C VAL A 23 7.46 -8.77 22.29
N ILE A 24 6.61 -8.53 23.29
CA ILE A 24 5.95 -7.24 23.49
C ILE A 24 6.57 -6.56 24.71
N THR A 25 6.90 -5.31 24.55
CA THR A 25 7.50 -4.48 25.59
C THR A 25 6.65 -3.25 25.87
N ILE A 26 6.85 -2.64 27.02
CA ILE A 26 6.20 -1.41 27.44
C ILE A 26 7.19 -0.47 28.12
N CYS A 27 7.01 0.84 27.89
CA CYS A 27 7.70 1.90 28.61
C CYS A 27 6.74 3.04 28.94
N GLU A 28 7.10 3.87 29.90
CA GLU A 28 6.40 5.11 30.22
C GLU A 28 6.89 6.24 29.32
N LEU A 29 5.97 7.12 28.93
CA LEU A 29 6.27 8.33 28.16
C LEU A 29 6.14 9.57 29.03
N SER A 30 6.83 10.63 28.63
CA SER A 30 6.60 11.99 29.12
C SER A 30 5.15 12.42 28.90
N ALA A 31 4.66 13.39 29.69
CA ALA A 31 3.27 13.85 29.63
C ALA A 31 2.87 14.41 28.24
N ASP A 32 3.83 14.90 27.47
CA ASP A 32 3.67 15.38 26.08
C ASP A 32 3.90 14.26 25.04
N ALA A 33 4.13 13.02 25.46
CA ALA A 33 4.44 11.85 24.64
C ALA A 33 5.71 12.00 23.75
N SER A 34 6.55 12.99 23.97
CA SER A 34 7.72 13.27 23.12
C SER A 34 8.88 12.32 23.32
N LYS A 35 8.98 11.68 24.50
CA LYS A 35 10.10 10.78 24.85
C LYS A 35 9.68 9.67 25.81
N ALA A 36 10.39 8.54 25.76
CA ALA A 36 10.34 7.52 26.80
C ALA A 36 11.08 8.03 28.04
N ILE A 37 10.48 7.88 29.21
CA ILE A 37 11.04 8.29 30.51
C ILE A 37 11.48 7.11 31.36
N THR A 38 11.13 5.87 30.98
CA THR A 38 11.61 4.64 31.57
C THR A 38 12.24 3.72 30.54
N GLN A 39 13.05 2.78 30.97
CA GLN A 39 13.49 1.67 30.12
C GLN A 39 12.31 0.78 29.74
N SER A 40 12.38 0.18 28.55
CA SER A 40 11.40 -0.80 28.09
C SER A 40 11.52 -2.09 28.88
N ARG A 41 10.37 -2.65 29.30
CA ARG A 41 10.26 -3.96 29.95
C ARG A 41 9.53 -4.93 29.05
N ILE A 42 10.05 -6.15 28.89
CA ILE A 42 9.31 -7.23 28.25
C ILE A 42 8.16 -7.63 29.19
N ILE A 43 6.94 -7.62 28.67
CA ILE A 43 5.71 -7.94 29.38
C ILE A 43 5.03 -9.19 28.84
N PHE A 44 5.43 -9.62 27.64
CA PHE A 44 4.94 -10.85 27.01
C PHE A 44 6.00 -11.45 26.10
N ASP A 45 6.20 -12.75 26.20
CA ASP A 45 7.05 -13.56 25.34
C ASP A 45 6.19 -14.51 24.52
N GLY A 46 6.20 -14.33 23.21
CA GLY A 46 5.41 -15.11 22.25
C GLY A 46 6.21 -16.20 21.52
N HIS A 47 7.46 -16.49 21.89
CA HIS A 47 8.29 -17.44 21.15
C HIS A 47 7.68 -18.84 21.06
N GLU A 48 6.99 -19.30 22.07
CA GLU A 48 6.39 -20.64 22.07
C GLU A 48 5.04 -20.67 21.32
N ALA A 49 4.07 -19.83 21.74
CA ALA A 49 2.68 -19.90 21.30
C ALA A 49 2.32 -18.90 20.20
N HIS A 50 2.99 -17.75 20.15
CA HIS A 50 2.61 -16.60 19.30
C HIS A 50 3.81 -16.00 18.59
N GLN A 51 4.54 -16.83 17.86
CA GLN A 51 5.70 -16.38 17.09
C GLN A 51 5.34 -15.23 16.16
N THR A 52 6.32 -14.35 15.93
CA THR A 52 6.14 -13.10 15.16
C THR A 52 5.10 -12.13 15.76
N CYS A 53 4.90 -12.15 17.09
CA CYS A 53 4.07 -11.13 17.70
C CYS A 53 4.73 -9.76 17.56
N GLU A 54 3.94 -8.78 17.07
CA GLU A 54 4.40 -7.45 16.73
C GLU A 54 3.25 -6.43 16.78
N GLY A 55 3.49 -5.19 16.37
CA GLY A 55 2.48 -4.18 16.14
C GLY A 55 1.40 -4.01 17.23
N PRO A 56 1.77 -3.98 18.52
CA PRO A 56 0.78 -3.96 19.60
C PRO A 56 -0.04 -2.66 19.59
N LYS A 57 -1.36 -2.78 19.88
CA LYS A 57 -2.28 -1.67 20.15
C LYS A 57 -2.75 -1.77 21.57
N PHE A 58 -2.60 -0.68 22.33
CA PHE A 58 -2.80 -0.66 23.77
C PHE A 58 -4.10 0.08 24.13
N TYR A 59 -4.97 -0.59 24.88
CA TYR A 59 -6.27 -0.07 25.29
C TYR A 59 -6.50 -0.25 26.79
N LYS A 60 -7.46 0.50 27.34
CA LYS A 60 -7.95 0.34 28.71
C LYS A 60 -9.47 0.28 28.70
N ARG A 61 -10.06 -0.76 29.34
CA ARG A 61 -11.51 -0.96 29.44
C ARG A 61 -11.84 -1.72 30.73
N ASN A 62 -12.89 -1.32 31.43
CA ASN A 62 -13.41 -2.00 32.61
C ASN A 62 -12.33 -2.36 33.66
N GLY A 63 -11.35 -1.47 33.87
CA GLY A 63 -10.25 -1.71 34.83
C GLY A 63 -9.14 -2.64 34.35
N TYR A 64 -9.24 -3.17 33.13
CA TYR A 64 -8.20 -3.97 32.50
C TYR A 64 -7.40 -3.15 31.49
N TYR A 65 -6.14 -3.53 31.31
CA TYR A 65 -5.25 -3.15 30.23
C TYR A 65 -5.28 -4.26 29.17
N TYR A 66 -5.47 -3.87 27.90
CA TYR A 66 -5.51 -4.79 26.77
C TYR A 66 -4.41 -4.46 25.79
N ILE A 67 -3.78 -5.48 25.24
CA ILE A 67 -2.84 -5.34 24.14
C ILE A 67 -3.28 -6.27 23.02
N PHE A 68 -3.73 -5.67 21.92
CA PHE A 68 -4.06 -6.37 20.69
C PHE A 68 -2.81 -6.50 19.85
N HIS A 69 -2.41 -7.71 19.50
CA HIS A 69 -1.24 -7.92 18.67
C HIS A 69 -1.45 -9.09 17.68
N PRO A 70 -0.84 -9.03 16.49
CA PRO A 70 -0.82 -10.17 15.57
C PRO A 70 0.21 -11.20 16.00
N ALA A 71 0.05 -12.43 15.50
CA ALA A 71 1.04 -13.49 15.53
C ALA A 71 0.97 -14.33 14.25
N GLY A 72 1.91 -15.23 14.01
CA GLY A 72 1.89 -16.22 12.92
C GLY A 72 2.32 -15.70 11.55
N GLY A 73 2.65 -14.39 11.42
CA GLY A 73 3.08 -13.78 10.17
C GLY A 73 1.95 -13.42 9.20
N VAL A 74 2.29 -12.73 8.11
CA VAL A 74 1.32 -12.07 7.23
C VAL A 74 0.38 -13.02 6.50
N PRO A 75 0.83 -14.14 5.90
CA PRO A 75 -0.08 -15.00 5.12
C PRO A 75 -1.01 -15.86 5.95
N THR A 76 -0.59 -16.23 7.16
CA THR A 76 -1.24 -17.28 7.97
C THR A 76 -1.51 -16.85 9.41
N GLY A 77 -1.34 -15.57 9.73
CA GLY A 77 -1.42 -15.07 11.11
C GLY A 77 -2.82 -15.03 11.70
N TRP A 78 -2.87 -14.75 12.97
CA TRP A 78 -4.08 -14.61 13.78
C TRP A 78 -3.95 -13.43 14.74
N GLN A 79 -5.07 -12.99 15.29
CA GLN A 79 -5.13 -11.91 16.26
C GLN A 79 -5.14 -12.45 17.68
N VAL A 80 -4.22 -11.98 18.49
CA VAL A 80 -4.13 -12.27 19.92
C VAL A 80 -4.47 -11.02 20.73
N VAL A 81 -5.08 -11.22 21.88
CA VAL A 81 -5.30 -10.17 22.89
C VAL A 81 -4.70 -10.60 24.21
N LEU A 82 -3.89 -9.73 24.78
CA LEU A 82 -3.39 -9.84 26.15
C LEU A 82 -4.28 -9.00 27.05
N ARG A 83 -4.55 -9.48 28.27
CA ARG A 83 -5.36 -8.79 29.30
C ARG A 83 -4.68 -8.83 30.66
N SER A 84 -4.65 -7.71 31.38
CA SER A 84 -4.17 -7.63 32.77
C SER A 84 -4.83 -6.49 33.53
N LYS A 85 -4.97 -6.64 34.85
CA LYS A 85 -5.32 -5.51 35.73
C LYS A 85 -4.16 -4.59 36.06
N ASN A 86 -2.92 -5.02 35.82
CA ASN A 86 -1.73 -4.24 36.00
C ASN A 86 -1.07 -3.97 34.64
N VAL A 87 -0.67 -2.74 34.40
CA VAL A 87 -0.03 -2.29 33.14
C VAL A 87 1.24 -3.08 32.79
N TYR A 88 1.96 -3.56 33.79
CA TYR A 88 3.16 -4.38 33.63
C TYR A 88 2.89 -5.90 33.70
N GLY A 89 1.63 -6.31 33.80
CA GLY A 89 1.26 -7.71 33.90
C GLY A 89 1.25 -8.27 35.33
N PRO A 90 1.16 -9.60 35.49
CA PRO A 90 1.17 -10.60 34.40
C PRO A 90 -0.04 -10.49 33.47
N TYR A 91 0.18 -10.81 32.19
CA TYR A 91 -0.87 -10.83 31.19
C TYR A 91 -1.34 -12.27 30.92
N GLU A 92 -2.64 -12.48 30.95
CA GLU A 92 -3.29 -13.62 30.33
C GLU A 92 -3.57 -13.33 28.86
N TRP A 93 -3.73 -14.35 28.01
CA TRP A 93 -3.92 -14.16 26.59
C TRP A 93 -5.00 -15.08 26.01
N LYS A 94 -5.60 -14.63 24.89
CA LYS A 94 -6.46 -15.43 24.02
C LYS A 94 -6.22 -15.11 22.56
N THR A 95 -6.31 -16.14 21.69
CA THR A 95 -6.55 -15.92 20.26
C THR A 95 -8.03 -15.55 20.10
N VAL A 96 -8.32 -14.44 19.44
CA VAL A 96 -9.67 -13.86 19.37
C VAL A 96 -10.20 -13.73 17.95
N LEU A 97 -9.34 -13.94 16.94
CA LEU A 97 -9.68 -13.98 15.52
C LEU A 97 -8.65 -14.86 14.80
N ALA A 98 -9.12 -15.84 14.07
CA ALA A 98 -8.33 -16.69 13.20
C ALA A 98 -9.05 -16.92 11.87
N GLN A 99 -8.36 -17.39 10.85
CA GLN A 99 -8.95 -17.64 9.53
C GLN A 99 -10.14 -18.60 9.59
N GLY A 100 -10.02 -19.69 10.34
CA GLY A 100 -11.02 -20.76 10.37
C GLY A 100 -11.36 -21.26 8.97
N ASN A 101 -12.65 -21.36 8.68
CA ASN A 101 -13.16 -21.76 7.37
C ASN A 101 -13.42 -20.57 6.42
N SER A 102 -13.02 -19.34 6.79
CA SER A 102 -13.23 -18.16 5.96
C SER A 102 -12.21 -18.09 4.81
N PRO A 103 -12.53 -17.41 3.69
CA PRO A 103 -11.57 -17.18 2.63
C PRO A 103 -10.56 -16.06 2.96
N VAL A 104 -10.63 -15.45 4.14
CA VAL A 104 -9.77 -14.34 4.56
C VAL A 104 -8.57 -14.89 5.32
N ASN A 105 -7.46 -15.08 4.62
CA ASN A 105 -6.22 -15.58 5.22
C ASN A 105 -5.55 -14.53 6.11
N GLY A 106 -4.87 -15.01 7.14
CA GLY A 106 -4.06 -14.19 8.03
C GLY A 106 -4.80 -12.97 8.63
N PRO A 107 -6.01 -13.11 9.22
CA PRO A 107 -6.80 -11.98 9.72
C PRO A 107 -6.18 -11.43 11.01
N HIS A 108 -5.26 -10.49 10.89
CA HIS A 108 -4.50 -9.97 12.02
C HIS A 108 -4.03 -8.53 11.80
N GLN A 109 -3.19 -8.00 12.70
CA GLN A 109 -2.64 -6.62 12.64
C GLN A 109 -3.70 -5.53 12.72
N GLY A 110 -4.83 -5.83 13.36
CA GLY A 110 -5.96 -4.95 13.42
C GLY A 110 -5.96 -4.00 14.61
N GLY A 111 -7.04 -3.21 14.68
CA GLY A 111 -7.35 -2.32 15.79
C GLY A 111 -8.83 -2.33 16.10
N TRP A 112 -9.15 -2.28 17.40
CA TRP A 112 -10.49 -2.06 17.90
C TRP A 112 -10.90 -0.61 17.70
N VAL A 113 -12.12 -0.41 17.27
CA VAL A 113 -12.79 0.89 17.13
C VAL A 113 -14.24 0.75 17.58
N ASP A 114 -14.73 1.73 18.32
CA ASP A 114 -16.12 1.86 18.73
C ASP A 114 -16.84 2.94 17.90
N THR A 115 -18.15 2.75 17.73
CA THR A 115 -18.99 3.76 17.08
C THR A 115 -19.55 4.74 18.11
N PRO A 116 -19.99 5.95 17.70
CA PRO A 116 -20.68 6.89 18.58
C PRO A 116 -21.97 6.32 19.24
N THR A 117 -22.51 5.23 18.69
CA THR A 117 -23.70 4.54 19.22
C THR A 117 -23.37 3.34 20.10
N GLY A 118 -22.08 3.08 20.37
CA GLY A 118 -21.62 2.04 21.27
C GLY A 118 -21.50 0.65 20.65
N GLU A 119 -21.43 0.52 19.33
CA GLU A 119 -21.07 -0.75 18.69
C GLU A 119 -19.54 -0.88 18.63
N ASP A 120 -19.03 -2.07 18.89
CA ASP A 120 -17.61 -2.40 18.78
C ASP A 120 -17.32 -3.07 17.43
N TRP A 121 -16.21 -2.67 16.80
CA TRP A 121 -15.76 -3.15 15.51
C TRP A 121 -14.25 -3.37 15.53
N PHE A 122 -13.77 -4.23 14.59
CA PHE A 122 -12.36 -4.50 14.45
C PHE A 122 -11.93 -4.37 12.99
N MET A 123 -10.96 -3.50 12.73
CA MET A 123 -10.36 -3.35 11.40
C MET A 123 -9.09 -4.19 11.32
N HIS A 124 -8.95 -4.99 10.30
CA HIS A 124 -7.74 -5.76 10.02
C HIS A 124 -7.45 -5.79 8.52
N PHE A 125 -6.37 -6.40 8.10
CA PHE A 125 -6.11 -6.60 6.69
C PHE A 125 -6.02 -8.08 6.31
N GLN A 126 -6.12 -8.32 5.01
CA GLN A 126 -5.79 -9.56 4.32
C GLN A 126 -4.71 -9.26 3.29
N ASP A 127 -3.64 -10.03 3.23
CA ASP A 127 -2.61 -9.89 2.20
C ASP A 127 -3.05 -10.65 0.93
N VAL A 128 -3.02 -9.94 -0.22
CA VAL A 128 -3.50 -10.42 -1.51
C VAL A 128 -2.41 -10.23 -2.57
N GLY A 129 -1.14 -10.41 -2.21
CA GLY A 129 -0.01 -10.35 -3.13
C GLY A 129 0.07 -9.05 -3.92
N ALA A 130 -0.04 -9.11 -5.25
CA ALA A 130 0.05 -7.95 -6.13
C ALA A 130 -0.97 -6.84 -5.84
N TYR A 131 -2.11 -7.16 -5.20
CA TYR A 131 -3.10 -6.16 -4.78
C TYR A 131 -2.87 -5.63 -3.38
N GLY A 132 -1.87 -6.15 -2.68
CA GLY A 132 -1.46 -5.71 -1.36
C GLY A 132 -2.41 -6.12 -0.25
N ARG A 133 -2.55 -5.24 0.74
CA ARG A 133 -3.29 -5.50 1.96
C ARG A 133 -4.68 -4.91 1.88
N LEU A 134 -5.67 -5.78 1.63
CA LEU A 134 -7.08 -5.40 1.61
C LEU A 134 -7.58 -5.25 3.05
N VAL A 135 -8.24 -4.13 3.34
CA VAL A 135 -8.78 -3.83 4.67
C VAL A 135 -10.18 -4.44 4.81
N HIS A 136 -10.38 -5.15 5.91
CA HIS A 136 -11.66 -5.71 6.31
C HIS A 136 -12.14 -5.05 7.61
N LEU A 137 -13.46 -4.94 7.75
CA LEU A 137 -14.12 -4.51 8.97
C LEU A 137 -14.94 -5.69 9.50
N GLN A 138 -14.66 -6.11 10.73
CA GLN A 138 -15.34 -7.23 11.38
C GLN A 138 -16.22 -6.73 12.54
N PRO A 139 -17.40 -7.34 12.76
CA PRO A 139 -18.13 -7.14 14.00
C PRO A 139 -17.29 -7.59 15.17
N MET A 140 -17.45 -6.93 16.31
CA MET A 140 -16.77 -7.31 17.54
C MET A 140 -17.75 -7.16 18.72
N LYS A 141 -17.65 -8.07 19.66
CA LYS A 141 -18.41 -8.01 20.92
C LYS A 141 -17.51 -8.39 22.09
N TRP A 142 -17.85 -7.93 23.28
CA TRP A 142 -17.17 -8.32 24.52
C TRP A 142 -17.98 -9.38 25.25
N VAL A 143 -17.33 -10.47 25.61
CA VAL A 143 -17.88 -11.58 26.41
C VAL A 143 -16.92 -11.85 27.55
N ASP A 144 -17.37 -11.74 28.81
CA ASP A 144 -16.54 -11.92 30.01
C ASP A 144 -15.23 -11.09 29.99
N ASP A 145 -15.35 -9.83 29.53
CA ASP A 145 -14.21 -8.93 29.33
C ASP A 145 -13.14 -9.45 28.35
N TRP A 146 -13.52 -10.33 27.40
CA TRP A 146 -12.71 -10.70 26.24
C TRP A 146 -13.40 -10.30 24.94
N PRO A 147 -12.64 -9.77 23.96
CA PRO A 147 -13.23 -9.50 22.67
C PRO A 147 -13.41 -10.80 21.87
N VAL A 148 -14.55 -10.95 21.23
CA VAL A 148 -14.83 -11.94 20.20
C VAL A 148 -14.98 -11.19 18.89
N ILE A 149 -14.09 -11.44 17.92
CA ILE A 149 -13.98 -10.68 16.67
C ILE A 149 -14.47 -11.55 15.51
N GLY A 150 -15.33 -10.98 14.63
CA GLY A 150 -15.97 -11.76 13.58
C GLY A 150 -17.15 -12.58 14.13
N VAL A 151 -17.30 -13.80 13.65
CA VAL A 151 -18.34 -14.74 14.11
C VAL A 151 -17.70 -15.97 14.70
N ASP A 152 -17.93 -16.16 15.98
CA ASP A 152 -17.58 -17.38 16.72
C ASP A 152 -18.68 -18.43 16.49
N LYS A 153 -18.37 -19.47 15.72
CA LYS A 153 -19.33 -20.50 15.29
C LYS A 153 -19.42 -21.71 16.23
N ASP A 154 -18.35 -21.98 16.94
CA ASP A 154 -18.20 -23.15 17.83
C ASP A 154 -18.19 -22.80 19.31
N GLY A 155 -18.15 -21.51 19.65
CA GLY A 155 -18.27 -21.04 21.04
C GLY A 155 -16.95 -21.07 21.81
N ASP A 156 -15.82 -21.21 21.17
CA ASP A 156 -14.50 -21.24 21.81
C ASP A 156 -13.94 -19.85 22.19
N GLY A 157 -14.61 -18.79 21.74
CA GLY A 157 -14.22 -17.40 21.95
C GLY A 157 -13.26 -16.84 20.88
N CYS A 158 -12.91 -17.61 19.86
CA CYS A 158 -12.14 -17.21 18.70
C CYS A 158 -13.05 -17.07 17.48
N GLY A 159 -13.26 -15.85 16.99
CA GLY A 159 -14.13 -15.67 15.82
C GLY A 159 -13.40 -15.89 14.50
N GLU A 160 -14.21 -16.03 13.43
CA GLU A 160 -13.77 -16.09 12.03
C GLU A 160 -14.21 -14.84 11.29
N PRO A 161 -13.42 -14.35 10.30
CA PRO A 161 -13.82 -13.22 9.46
C PRO A 161 -15.13 -13.49 8.70
N VAL A 162 -15.93 -12.45 8.55
CA VAL A 162 -17.11 -12.45 7.67
C VAL A 162 -16.91 -11.49 6.52
N LEU A 163 -17.38 -11.86 5.31
CA LEU A 163 -17.33 -11.02 4.12
C LEU A 163 -18.54 -10.10 3.98
N THR A 164 -19.62 -10.43 4.67
CA THR A 164 -20.87 -9.66 4.63
C THR A 164 -21.43 -9.55 6.06
N TYR A 165 -21.75 -8.32 6.44
CA TYR A 165 -22.38 -8.02 7.72
C TYR A 165 -23.22 -6.75 7.62
N LYS A 166 -24.04 -6.48 8.65
CA LYS A 166 -24.76 -5.20 8.75
C LYS A 166 -23.76 -4.03 8.77
N LYS A 167 -24.12 -2.92 8.19
CA LYS A 167 -23.33 -1.68 8.25
C LYS A 167 -23.25 -1.18 9.70
N PRO A 168 -22.09 -0.66 10.17
CA PRO A 168 -21.98 -0.04 11.49
C PRO A 168 -23.00 1.06 11.70
N ASN A 169 -23.64 1.08 12.85
CA ASN A 169 -24.48 2.21 13.25
C ASN A 169 -23.59 3.32 13.81
N VAL A 170 -23.47 4.40 13.07
CA VAL A 170 -22.70 5.60 13.46
C VAL A 170 -23.62 6.79 13.79
N GLY A 171 -24.92 6.54 14.02
CA GLY A 171 -25.94 7.56 14.32
C GLY A 171 -26.41 8.35 13.10
N LYS A 172 -25.85 8.08 11.90
CA LYS A 172 -26.21 8.71 10.62
C LYS A 172 -26.14 7.70 9.50
N ASN A 173 -26.97 7.87 8.48
CA ASN A 173 -26.89 7.11 7.25
C ASN A 173 -25.96 7.81 6.25
N TYR A 174 -24.95 7.12 5.80
CA TYR A 174 -24.06 7.57 4.74
C TYR A 174 -24.31 6.73 3.47
N PRO A 175 -24.22 7.32 2.28
CA PRO A 175 -24.30 6.55 1.05
C PRO A 175 -23.16 5.55 0.98
N ILE A 176 -23.36 4.48 0.21
CA ILE A 176 -22.26 3.60 -0.16
C ILE A 176 -21.43 4.37 -1.20
N CYS A 177 -20.16 4.51 -0.95
CA CYS A 177 -19.20 5.12 -1.88
C CYS A 177 -17.93 4.28 -1.95
N THR A 178 -17.27 4.35 -3.08
CA THR A 178 -15.95 3.78 -3.30
C THR A 178 -14.91 4.90 -3.38
N PRO A 179 -13.64 4.67 -3.00
CA PRO A 179 -12.57 5.62 -3.25
C PRO A 179 -12.50 6.00 -4.73
N GLN A 180 -12.15 7.24 -5.00
CA GLN A 180 -11.87 7.69 -6.37
C GLN A 180 -10.67 6.91 -6.92
N GLU A 181 -10.73 6.55 -8.20
CA GLU A 181 -9.68 5.79 -8.89
C GLU A 181 -9.24 6.51 -10.17
N SER A 182 -10.21 7.01 -10.94
CA SER A 182 -9.91 7.88 -12.09
C SER A 182 -9.69 9.32 -11.64
N ASP A 183 -8.89 10.08 -12.42
CA ASP A 183 -8.62 11.49 -12.15
C ASP A 183 -8.56 12.25 -13.48
N GLU A 184 -9.37 13.29 -13.60
CA GLU A 184 -9.37 14.21 -14.74
C GLU A 184 -8.44 15.41 -14.48
N PHE A 185 -7.75 15.42 -13.32
CA PHE A 185 -6.84 16.47 -12.88
C PHE A 185 -7.45 17.87 -12.90
N ASP A 186 -8.73 17.96 -12.56
CA ASP A 186 -9.50 19.21 -12.47
C ASP A 186 -9.36 19.91 -11.10
N GLY A 187 -8.54 19.34 -10.21
CA GLY A 187 -8.16 19.91 -8.92
C GLY A 187 -6.85 20.69 -8.95
N TYR A 188 -6.61 21.50 -7.91
CA TYR A 188 -5.36 22.27 -7.74
C TYR A 188 -4.38 21.59 -6.78
N THR A 189 -4.68 20.39 -6.33
CA THR A 189 -3.84 19.59 -5.42
C THR A 189 -3.94 18.12 -5.79
N LEU A 190 -2.97 17.35 -5.35
CA LEU A 190 -2.98 15.90 -5.52
C LEU A 190 -4.19 15.27 -4.83
N SER A 191 -5.01 14.54 -5.59
CA SER A 191 -6.17 13.82 -5.07
C SER A 191 -5.75 12.64 -4.16
N PRO A 192 -6.56 12.23 -3.17
CA PRO A 192 -6.16 11.29 -2.10
C PRO A 192 -5.75 9.89 -2.56
N GLN A 193 -6.15 9.42 -3.74
CA GLN A 193 -5.74 8.13 -4.29
C GLN A 193 -4.28 8.09 -4.71
N TRP A 194 -3.68 9.24 -4.98
CA TRP A 194 -2.30 9.37 -5.41
C TRP A 194 -1.30 9.41 -4.26
N GLN A 195 -0.15 8.91 -4.52
CA GLN A 195 1.01 9.00 -3.64
C GLN A 195 2.29 9.08 -4.45
N TRP A 196 3.27 9.79 -3.95
CA TRP A 196 4.61 9.76 -4.51
C TRP A 196 5.37 8.52 -4.02
N GLN A 197 6.36 8.09 -4.80
CA GLN A 197 7.24 6.98 -4.38
C GLN A 197 8.02 7.31 -3.09
N ALA A 198 8.35 8.57 -2.88
CA ALA A 198 8.99 9.08 -1.66
C ALA A 198 8.23 10.30 -1.09
N ASN A 199 8.81 10.93 -0.06
CA ASN A 199 8.26 12.14 0.53
C ASN A 199 8.11 13.24 -0.51
N ILE A 200 6.97 13.90 -0.50
CA ILE A 200 6.60 14.93 -1.47
C ILE A 200 7.65 16.06 -1.57
N ASN A 201 7.88 16.50 -2.80
CA ASN A 201 8.64 17.71 -3.10
C ASN A 201 7.82 18.58 -4.07
N GLU A 202 7.64 19.83 -3.75
CA GLU A 202 6.87 20.80 -4.52
C GLU A 202 7.37 21.00 -5.97
N LYS A 203 8.64 20.68 -6.23
CA LYS A 203 9.27 20.80 -7.54
C LYS A 203 8.92 19.67 -8.52
N TRP A 204 8.11 18.70 -8.11
CA TRP A 204 7.81 17.53 -8.96
C TRP A 204 6.63 17.74 -9.87
N ALA A 205 5.65 18.54 -9.43
CA ALA A 205 4.42 18.71 -10.18
C ALA A 205 3.78 20.09 -9.99
N TYR A 206 3.04 20.50 -11.01
CA TYR A 206 2.13 21.63 -10.99
C TYR A 206 0.72 21.15 -11.36
N PHE A 207 -0.25 21.44 -10.50
CA PHE A 207 -1.65 21.07 -10.70
C PHE A 207 -2.42 22.26 -11.26
N ASN A 208 -2.94 22.13 -12.47
CA ASN A 208 -3.72 23.17 -13.13
C ASN A 208 -5.16 22.73 -13.35
N GLY A 209 -5.95 22.73 -12.27
CA GLY A 209 -7.34 22.37 -12.31
C GLY A 209 -8.21 23.22 -13.23
N GLY A 210 -7.80 24.47 -13.51
CA GLY A 210 -8.53 25.35 -14.43
C GLY A 210 -8.46 24.91 -15.89
N GLU A 211 -7.39 24.23 -16.29
CA GLU A 211 -7.19 23.66 -17.63
C GLU A 211 -7.30 22.13 -17.67
N GLY A 212 -7.46 21.48 -16.51
CA GLY A 212 -7.67 20.04 -16.40
C GLY A 212 -6.44 19.22 -16.78
N PHE A 213 -5.28 19.49 -16.16
CA PHE A 213 -4.09 18.67 -16.30
C PHE A 213 -3.19 18.76 -15.07
N VAL A 214 -2.34 17.74 -14.90
CA VAL A 214 -1.18 17.81 -14.03
C VAL A 214 0.09 17.86 -14.87
N ARG A 215 0.99 18.83 -14.60
CA ARG A 215 2.31 18.91 -15.18
C ARG A 215 3.34 18.27 -14.28
N LEU A 216 4.00 17.24 -14.77
CA LEU A 216 5.14 16.60 -14.11
C LEU A 216 6.42 17.15 -14.71
N TYR A 217 7.25 17.78 -13.89
CA TYR A 217 8.55 18.27 -14.32
C TYR A 217 9.55 17.14 -14.46
N SER A 218 10.41 17.25 -15.47
CA SER A 218 11.54 16.37 -15.69
C SER A 218 12.55 16.53 -14.53
N TYR A 219 12.39 15.72 -13.49
CA TYR A 219 13.22 15.77 -12.27
C TYR A 219 14.42 14.83 -12.40
N PRO A 220 15.63 15.23 -11.92
CA PRO A 220 16.81 14.39 -12.05
C PRO A 220 16.67 13.08 -11.27
N VAL A 221 17.07 11.98 -11.91
CA VAL A 221 17.25 10.71 -11.21
C VAL A 221 18.44 10.79 -10.24
N PRO A 222 18.53 9.93 -9.20
CA PRO A 222 19.70 9.84 -8.34
C PRO A 222 21.00 9.59 -9.14
N GLU A 223 22.15 10.02 -8.62
CA GLU A 223 23.44 9.81 -9.28
C GLU A 223 23.77 8.31 -9.45
N ASP A 224 23.34 7.48 -8.52
CA ASP A 224 23.48 6.01 -8.53
C ASP A 224 22.31 5.29 -9.20
N TYR A 225 21.58 5.98 -10.07
CA TYR A 225 20.39 5.46 -10.75
C TYR A 225 20.68 4.14 -11.48
N LYS A 226 19.85 3.14 -11.19
CA LYS A 226 19.85 1.84 -11.87
C LYS A 226 18.50 1.51 -12.51
N SER A 227 17.42 1.96 -11.87
CA SER A 227 16.06 1.68 -12.30
C SER A 227 15.07 2.65 -11.66
N LEU A 228 13.82 2.66 -12.14
CA LEU A 228 12.76 3.51 -11.57
C LEU A 228 12.44 3.19 -10.10
N TRP A 229 12.87 2.06 -9.56
CA TRP A 229 12.73 1.76 -8.14
C TRP A 229 13.35 2.82 -7.21
N ASN A 230 14.44 3.43 -7.63
CA ASN A 230 15.16 4.46 -6.87
C ASN A 230 14.66 5.89 -7.13
N VAL A 231 13.66 6.06 -8.04
CA VAL A 231 13.14 7.38 -8.41
C VAL A 231 12.05 7.82 -7.45
N SER A 232 12.23 8.99 -6.85
CA SER A 232 11.34 9.54 -5.81
C SER A 232 10.02 10.10 -6.37
N ASN A 233 10.05 10.69 -7.56
CA ASN A 233 8.96 11.46 -8.16
C ASN A 233 8.05 10.64 -9.09
N LEU A 234 7.86 9.36 -8.79
CA LEU A 234 6.80 8.58 -9.42
C LEU A 234 5.46 8.90 -8.75
N MET A 235 4.48 9.34 -9.52
CA MET A 235 3.11 9.60 -9.05
C MET A 235 2.27 8.36 -9.29
N LEU A 236 1.95 7.64 -8.22
CA LEU A 236 1.42 6.29 -8.26
C LEU A 236 0.12 6.18 -7.46
N GLN A 237 -0.76 5.25 -7.84
CA GLN A 237 -1.88 4.81 -7.03
C GLN A 237 -1.93 3.29 -6.90
N LYS A 238 -2.63 2.79 -5.89
CA LYS A 238 -2.81 1.35 -5.68
C LYS A 238 -3.62 0.73 -6.81
N THR A 239 -3.35 -0.54 -7.12
CA THR A 239 -4.17 -1.33 -8.04
C THR A 239 -5.55 -1.59 -7.43
N PRO A 240 -6.66 -1.14 -8.07
CA PRO A 240 -7.96 -1.06 -7.40
C PRO A 240 -8.81 -2.32 -7.48
N ALA A 241 -8.51 -3.24 -8.39
CA ALA A 241 -9.32 -4.43 -8.63
C ALA A 241 -8.51 -5.55 -9.29
N PRO A 242 -8.99 -6.81 -9.25
CA PRO A 242 -8.31 -7.93 -9.92
C PRO A 242 -8.22 -7.77 -11.44
N ASN A 243 -9.28 -7.24 -12.07
CA ASN A 243 -9.33 -6.97 -13.49
C ASN A 243 -9.68 -5.52 -13.70
N PHE A 244 -8.81 -4.78 -14.36
CA PHE A 244 -9.05 -3.38 -14.70
C PHE A 244 -8.11 -2.93 -15.81
N THR A 245 -8.41 -1.78 -16.40
CA THR A 245 -7.58 -1.10 -17.38
C THR A 245 -7.27 0.30 -16.90
N ALA A 246 -5.99 0.62 -16.75
CA ALA A 246 -5.52 1.98 -16.51
C ALA A 246 -5.08 2.61 -17.84
N THR A 247 -5.62 3.78 -18.16
CA THR A 247 -5.26 4.53 -19.37
C THR A 247 -4.97 5.98 -19.01
N THR A 248 -3.93 6.56 -19.62
CA THR A 248 -3.59 7.97 -19.47
C THR A 248 -3.25 8.60 -20.80
N LYS A 249 -3.52 9.90 -20.95
CA LYS A 249 -3.06 10.73 -22.06
C LYS A 249 -1.94 11.62 -21.57
N LEU A 250 -0.79 11.51 -22.19
CA LEU A 250 0.41 12.29 -21.87
C LEU A 250 0.80 13.16 -23.07
N THR A 251 1.24 14.38 -22.79
CA THR A 251 1.89 15.26 -23.76
C THR A 251 3.28 15.60 -23.24
N PHE A 252 4.28 14.92 -23.78
CA PHE A 252 5.67 15.05 -23.41
C PHE A 252 6.34 16.18 -24.18
N LYS A 253 6.97 17.09 -23.47
CA LYS A 253 7.76 18.22 -24.01
C LYS A 253 9.16 18.19 -23.38
N PRO A 254 10.04 17.34 -23.88
CA PRO A 254 11.42 17.31 -23.43
C PRO A 254 12.16 18.55 -23.89
N THR A 255 13.24 18.88 -23.23
CA THR A 255 14.15 19.95 -23.74
C THR A 255 14.93 19.45 -24.97
N GLU A 256 15.19 20.34 -25.92
CA GLU A 256 16.05 20.01 -27.05
C GLU A 256 17.54 19.94 -26.65
N LYS A 257 17.88 20.60 -25.56
CA LYS A 257 19.26 20.78 -25.10
C LYS A 257 19.87 19.52 -24.49
N TYR A 258 19.06 18.68 -23.89
CA TYR A 258 19.53 17.46 -23.18
C TYR A 258 18.77 16.23 -23.68
N LYS A 259 19.46 15.11 -23.73
CA LYS A 259 18.87 13.80 -24.08
C LYS A 259 18.71 12.93 -22.84
N GLY A 260 17.88 11.90 -22.96
CA GLY A 260 17.61 10.96 -21.86
C GLY A 260 16.50 11.40 -20.91
N GLU A 261 15.76 12.47 -21.20
CA GLU A 261 14.52 12.76 -20.47
C GLU A 261 13.46 11.71 -20.79
N ARG A 262 12.74 11.28 -19.78
CA ARG A 262 11.80 10.15 -19.86
C ARG A 262 10.48 10.46 -19.17
N THR A 263 9.39 10.00 -19.77
CA THR A 263 8.06 9.98 -19.16
C THR A 263 7.36 8.68 -19.48
N GLY A 264 6.29 8.36 -18.76
CA GLY A 264 5.54 7.15 -19.11
C GLY A 264 4.53 6.70 -18.07
N LEU A 265 3.99 5.50 -18.33
CA LEU A 265 3.10 4.73 -17.47
C LEU A 265 3.88 3.55 -16.90
N VAL A 266 3.89 3.39 -15.59
CA VAL A 266 4.62 2.33 -14.89
C VAL A 266 3.70 1.51 -13.99
N VAL A 267 3.91 0.20 -13.97
CA VAL A 267 3.33 -0.76 -13.00
C VAL A 267 4.45 -1.15 -12.05
N MET A 268 4.44 -0.59 -10.84
CA MET A 268 5.54 -0.65 -9.88
C MET A 268 5.27 -1.64 -8.75
N GLY A 269 6.13 -2.62 -8.64
CA GLY A 269 6.28 -3.55 -7.52
C GLY A 269 7.77 -3.75 -7.22
N MET A 270 8.15 -4.82 -6.52
CA MET A 270 9.58 -5.23 -6.41
C MET A 270 10.16 -5.64 -7.77
N ASP A 271 9.30 -6.12 -8.66
CA ASP A 271 9.51 -6.16 -10.11
C ASP A 271 8.61 -5.08 -10.72
N TYR A 272 9.03 -4.44 -11.81
CA TYR A 272 8.17 -3.48 -12.52
C TYR A 272 8.28 -3.61 -14.04
N ALA A 273 7.25 -3.13 -14.71
CA ALA A 273 7.27 -2.88 -16.15
C ALA A 273 6.56 -1.57 -16.48
N GLY A 274 6.87 -0.99 -17.62
CA GLY A 274 6.23 0.26 -18.04
C GLY A 274 6.37 0.55 -19.52
N LEU A 275 5.58 1.50 -19.97
CA LEU A 275 5.73 2.15 -21.28
C LEU A 275 6.40 3.50 -21.07
N VAL A 276 7.59 3.65 -21.61
CA VAL A 276 8.44 4.80 -21.38
C VAL A 276 8.74 5.50 -22.70
N VAL A 277 8.42 6.77 -22.78
CA VAL A 277 8.84 7.67 -23.88
C VAL A 277 10.14 8.33 -23.46
N GLU A 278 11.16 8.20 -24.31
CA GLU A 278 12.47 8.78 -24.07
C GLU A 278 12.87 9.75 -25.21
N ASN A 279 13.45 10.87 -24.83
CA ASN A 279 14.07 11.82 -25.75
C ASN A 279 15.50 11.36 -26.09
N THR A 280 15.67 10.77 -27.26
CA THR A 280 16.96 10.26 -27.77
C THR A 280 17.56 11.19 -28.84
N ASP A 281 18.78 10.93 -29.23
CA ASP A 281 19.44 11.67 -30.35
C ASP A 281 18.68 11.52 -31.69
N ASN A 282 17.92 10.42 -31.83
CA ASN A 282 17.14 10.10 -33.02
C ASN A 282 15.65 10.52 -32.91
N GLY A 283 15.29 11.34 -31.90
CA GLY A 283 13.92 11.74 -31.62
C GLY A 283 13.28 10.95 -30.49
N LEU A 284 11.95 11.00 -30.38
CA LEU A 284 11.21 10.31 -29.33
C LEU A 284 11.08 8.82 -29.65
N VAL A 285 11.36 8.00 -28.66
CA VAL A 285 11.21 6.54 -28.73
C VAL A 285 10.31 6.07 -27.58
N LEU A 286 9.28 5.29 -27.91
CA LEU A 286 8.46 4.57 -26.92
C LEU A 286 9.01 3.17 -26.76
N SER A 287 9.28 2.78 -25.52
CA SER A 287 9.79 1.46 -25.18
C SER A 287 8.93 0.79 -24.12
N GLN A 288 8.73 -0.53 -24.24
CA GLN A 288 8.36 -1.33 -23.08
C GLN A 288 9.64 -1.68 -22.34
N VAL A 289 9.69 -1.27 -21.08
CA VAL A 289 10.79 -1.59 -20.17
C VAL A 289 10.31 -2.54 -19.06
N GLU A 290 11.24 -3.35 -18.55
CA GLU A 290 11.03 -4.27 -17.44
C GLU A 290 12.25 -4.29 -16.54
N CYS A 291 12.03 -4.39 -15.23
CA CYS A 291 13.09 -4.60 -14.26
C CYS A 291 12.66 -5.64 -13.23
N LEU A 292 13.24 -6.81 -13.31
CA LEU A 292 13.03 -7.88 -12.31
C LEU A 292 14.03 -7.70 -11.17
N LYS A 293 13.56 -7.87 -9.91
CA LYS A 293 14.35 -7.65 -8.70
C LYS A 293 14.87 -6.20 -8.57
N ALA A 294 14.04 -5.24 -8.95
CA ALA A 294 14.37 -3.82 -8.89
C ALA A 294 14.72 -3.37 -7.45
N ASP A 295 14.03 -3.93 -6.44
CA ASP A 295 14.30 -3.73 -5.01
C ASP A 295 15.69 -4.21 -4.55
N ARG A 296 16.36 -5.04 -5.39
CA ARG A 296 17.72 -5.56 -5.16
C ARG A 296 18.77 -4.89 -6.03
N GLY A 297 18.41 -3.80 -6.69
CA GLY A 297 19.32 -2.99 -7.49
C GLY A 297 19.61 -3.54 -8.88
N ALA A 298 18.70 -4.34 -9.45
CA ALA A 298 18.77 -4.75 -10.83
C ALA A 298 18.57 -3.55 -11.77
N THR A 299 19.08 -3.67 -12.98
CA THR A 299 18.96 -2.69 -14.06
C THR A 299 17.76 -3.00 -14.96
N GLU A 300 17.24 -1.97 -15.57
CA GLU A 300 16.11 -2.02 -16.50
C GLU A 300 16.51 -2.67 -17.82
N LYS A 301 15.61 -3.47 -18.39
CA LYS A 301 15.73 -4.10 -19.71
C LYS A 301 14.66 -3.51 -20.63
N VAL A 302 15.04 -3.22 -21.88
CA VAL A 302 14.11 -2.88 -22.96
C VAL A 302 13.70 -4.15 -23.69
N ASN A 303 12.40 -4.43 -23.74
CA ASN A 303 11.86 -5.60 -24.45
C ASN A 303 11.42 -5.29 -25.88
N ALA A 304 10.89 -4.09 -26.11
CA ALA A 304 10.44 -3.63 -27.44
C ALA A 304 10.48 -2.11 -27.51
N SER A 305 10.67 -1.57 -28.72
CA SER A 305 10.70 -0.13 -28.96
C SER A 305 10.08 0.25 -30.29
N VAL A 306 9.49 1.44 -30.35
CA VAL A 306 8.97 2.06 -31.58
C VAL A 306 9.28 3.56 -31.59
N PRO A 307 9.61 4.15 -32.74
CA PRO A 307 9.78 5.59 -32.85
C PRO A 307 8.43 6.31 -32.78
N LEU A 308 8.41 7.50 -32.17
CA LEU A 308 7.24 8.37 -32.09
C LEU A 308 7.44 9.63 -32.92
N LYS A 309 6.38 10.04 -33.63
CA LYS A 309 6.39 11.28 -34.45
C LYS A 309 6.00 12.55 -33.69
N GLY A 310 5.54 12.43 -32.44
CA GLY A 310 5.11 13.56 -31.62
C GLY A 310 5.06 13.21 -30.15
N GLY A 311 4.94 14.23 -29.30
CA GLY A 311 4.96 14.08 -27.83
C GLY A 311 3.64 13.66 -27.21
N THR A 312 2.52 13.71 -27.93
CA THR A 312 1.21 13.28 -27.38
C THR A 312 1.00 11.78 -27.62
N ILE A 313 0.70 11.06 -26.54
CA ILE A 313 0.58 9.60 -26.52
C ILE A 313 -0.48 9.17 -25.50
N TYR A 314 -1.18 8.08 -25.81
CA TYR A 314 -2.08 7.37 -24.90
C TYR A 314 -1.42 6.06 -24.48
N LEU A 315 -1.23 5.86 -23.19
CA LEU A 315 -0.60 4.68 -22.63
C LEU A 315 -1.62 3.89 -21.82
N ARG A 316 -1.58 2.58 -21.94
CA ARG A 316 -2.56 1.68 -21.34
C ARG A 316 -1.88 0.48 -20.69
N ALA A 317 -2.33 0.16 -19.46
CA ALA A 317 -1.97 -1.03 -18.72
C ALA A 317 -3.25 -1.82 -18.40
N LYS A 318 -3.41 -3.00 -18.98
CA LYS A 318 -4.55 -3.89 -18.75
C LYS A 318 -4.16 -5.02 -17.81
N PHE A 319 -4.76 -5.01 -16.62
CA PHE A 319 -4.56 -6.03 -15.59
C PHE A 319 -5.55 -7.16 -15.73
N SER A 320 -5.11 -8.38 -15.52
CA SER A 320 -5.93 -9.57 -15.43
C SER A 320 -5.41 -10.52 -14.38
N ALA A 321 -6.29 -10.95 -13.48
CA ALA A 321 -6.01 -12.00 -12.51
C ALA A 321 -6.51 -13.34 -13.04
N LYS A 322 -5.70 -14.39 -12.87
CA LYS A 322 -6.14 -15.76 -13.16
C LYS A 322 -6.56 -16.42 -11.85
N GLY A 323 -7.82 -16.82 -11.76
CA GLY A 323 -8.44 -17.52 -10.63
C GLY A 323 -9.43 -16.63 -9.87
N ASP A 324 -10.61 -17.15 -9.58
CA ASP A 324 -11.69 -16.48 -8.86
C ASP A 324 -11.54 -16.56 -7.32
N LYS A 325 -10.51 -17.24 -6.82
CA LYS A 325 -10.33 -17.50 -5.40
C LYS A 325 -8.90 -17.21 -4.99
N ILE A 326 -8.78 -16.31 -4.04
CA ILE A 326 -7.58 -16.17 -3.23
C ILE A 326 -7.50 -17.44 -2.37
N LYS A 327 -6.75 -18.42 -2.83
CA LYS A 327 -6.40 -19.58 -1.99
C LYS A 327 -5.19 -19.17 -1.18
N ALA A 328 -5.34 -19.10 0.13
CA ALA A 328 -4.21 -19.14 1.02
C ALA A 328 -3.59 -20.54 0.92
N SER A 329 -2.53 -20.67 0.16
CA SER A 329 -1.65 -21.84 0.25
C SER A 329 -0.64 -21.60 1.37
N GLU A 330 -0.12 -22.65 1.95
CA GLU A 330 0.95 -22.60 2.94
C GLU A 330 2.13 -21.80 2.38
N GLY A 331 2.21 -20.50 2.74
CA GLY A 331 3.35 -19.63 2.47
C GLY A 331 3.36 -18.83 1.15
N GLY A 332 2.27 -18.78 0.36
CA GLY A 332 2.23 -18.02 -0.88
C GLY A 332 0.84 -17.61 -1.36
N HIS A 333 0.80 -16.57 -2.19
CA HIS A 333 -0.41 -16.14 -2.87
C HIS A 333 -0.47 -16.77 -4.26
N ASP A 334 -1.46 -17.62 -4.52
CA ASP A 334 -1.65 -18.28 -5.83
C ASP A 334 -2.27 -17.35 -6.89
N LEU A 335 -2.45 -16.07 -6.59
CA LEU A 335 -3.02 -15.11 -7.52
C LEU A 335 -1.98 -14.65 -8.53
N LEU A 336 -2.02 -15.22 -9.74
CA LEU A 336 -1.21 -14.76 -10.86
C LEU A 336 -1.87 -13.54 -11.51
N VAL A 337 -1.24 -12.39 -11.33
CA VAL A 337 -1.67 -11.13 -11.94
C VAL A 337 -0.79 -10.82 -13.14
N LYS A 338 -1.41 -10.63 -14.30
CA LYS A 338 -0.73 -10.26 -15.54
C LYS A 338 -1.12 -8.85 -15.95
N CYS A 339 -0.17 -8.14 -16.52
CA CYS A 339 -0.39 -6.83 -17.13
C CYS A 339 0.09 -6.85 -18.58
N ASN A 340 -0.80 -6.47 -19.51
CA ASN A 340 -0.49 -6.23 -20.90
C ASN A 340 -0.44 -4.73 -21.15
N LEU A 341 0.64 -4.27 -21.78
CA LEU A 341 0.89 -2.88 -22.08
C LEU A 341 0.58 -2.58 -23.54
N SER A 342 -0.06 -1.45 -23.79
CA SER A 342 -0.41 -1.00 -25.15
C SER A 342 -0.42 0.51 -25.23
N TYR A 343 -0.25 1.05 -26.43
CA TYR A 343 -0.24 2.47 -26.68
C TYR A 343 -1.11 2.86 -27.87
N SER A 344 -1.45 4.13 -27.96
CA SER A 344 -2.18 4.70 -29.09
C SER A 344 -1.68 6.14 -29.35
N THR A 345 -1.63 6.54 -30.61
CA THR A 345 -1.33 7.93 -31.01
C THR A 345 -2.58 8.74 -31.30
N ASP A 346 -3.75 8.09 -31.44
CA ASP A 346 -5.04 8.72 -31.74
C ASP A 346 -6.08 8.56 -30.61
N GLY A 347 -5.73 7.83 -29.54
CA GLY A 347 -6.62 7.52 -28.43
C GLY A 347 -7.73 6.50 -28.74
N LYS A 348 -7.77 5.95 -29.95
CA LYS A 348 -8.83 5.05 -30.42
C LYS A 348 -8.32 3.63 -30.63
N LYS A 349 -7.24 3.49 -31.39
CA LYS A 349 -6.64 2.18 -31.71
C LYS A 349 -5.40 1.95 -30.85
N PHE A 350 -5.49 1.00 -29.92
CA PHE A 350 -4.37 0.61 -29.07
C PHE A 350 -3.62 -0.57 -29.66
N GLN A 351 -2.32 -0.44 -29.77
CA GLN A 351 -1.38 -1.45 -30.25
C GLN A 351 -0.61 -2.01 -29.07
N PRO A 352 -0.49 -3.33 -28.89
CA PRO A 352 0.36 -3.90 -27.84
C PRO A 352 1.81 -3.57 -28.13
N LEU A 353 2.60 -3.39 -27.08
CA LEU A 353 4.05 -3.21 -27.17
C LEU A 353 4.73 -4.08 -26.12
N GLY A 354 5.62 -4.93 -26.56
CA GLY A 354 6.42 -5.84 -25.75
C GLY A 354 5.64 -7.04 -25.22
N GLU A 355 6.10 -7.60 -24.11
CA GLU A 355 5.63 -8.86 -23.55
C GLU A 355 4.65 -8.65 -22.38
N THR A 356 3.89 -9.72 -22.07
CA THR A 356 3.03 -9.73 -20.87
C THR A 356 3.90 -9.74 -19.61
N PHE A 357 3.69 -8.76 -18.75
CA PHE A 357 4.37 -8.64 -17.47
C PHE A 357 3.62 -9.38 -16.37
N GLN A 358 4.33 -10.16 -15.56
CA GLN A 358 3.78 -10.73 -14.32
C GLN A 358 3.92 -9.74 -13.18
N VAL A 359 2.80 -9.19 -12.74
CA VAL A 359 2.76 -8.19 -11.67
C VAL A 359 3.06 -8.84 -10.33
N LYS A 360 3.96 -8.24 -9.57
CA LYS A 360 4.28 -8.60 -8.19
C LYS A 360 4.03 -7.44 -7.24
N GLU A 361 3.89 -7.79 -5.98
CA GLU A 361 3.77 -6.83 -4.89
C GLU A 361 4.99 -5.92 -4.78
N GLY A 362 4.78 -4.76 -4.15
CA GLY A 362 5.85 -3.96 -3.57
C GLY A 362 6.28 -4.50 -2.21
N LYS A 363 7.25 -3.88 -1.57
CA LYS A 363 7.74 -4.30 -0.26
C LYS A 363 6.69 -4.00 0.83
N TRP A 364 6.00 -5.04 1.29
CA TRP A 364 4.87 -5.01 2.26
C TRP A 364 3.61 -4.26 1.79
N ILE A 365 3.51 -3.97 0.52
CA ILE A 365 2.36 -3.31 -0.09
C ILE A 365 2.07 -3.98 -1.44
N GLY A 366 0.91 -3.71 -2.02
CA GLY A 366 0.59 -4.15 -3.38
C GLY A 366 1.41 -3.42 -4.44
N ALA A 367 1.27 -3.86 -5.67
CA ALA A 367 1.71 -3.10 -6.81
C ALA A 367 0.94 -1.78 -6.92
N LYS A 368 1.55 -0.84 -7.60
CA LYS A 368 0.98 0.47 -7.91
C LYS A 368 1.04 0.70 -9.40
N VAL A 369 0.19 1.58 -9.90
CA VAL A 369 0.21 2.03 -11.29
C VAL A 369 0.19 3.55 -11.32
N GLY A 370 0.93 4.15 -12.24
CA GLY A 370 0.95 5.62 -12.35
C GLY A 370 1.93 6.14 -13.37
N ILE A 371 2.25 7.40 -13.26
CA ILE A 371 2.98 8.19 -14.26
C ILE A 371 4.20 8.88 -13.63
N PHE A 372 5.13 9.29 -14.48
CA PHE A 372 6.34 9.96 -14.05
C PHE A 372 6.94 10.84 -15.16
N CYS A 373 7.83 11.75 -14.76
CA CYS A 373 8.71 12.49 -15.67
C CYS A 373 10.08 12.64 -15.02
N THR A 374 11.14 12.20 -15.70
CA THR A 374 12.51 12.19 -15.17
C THR A 374 13.52 12.63 -16.20
N ARG A 375 14.71 13.00 -15.74
CA ARG A 375 15.89 13.25 -16.58
C ARG A 375 17.13 12.58 -15.98
N PRO A 376 18.19 12.42 -16.76
CA PRO A 376 19.49 12.05 -16.20
C PRO A 376 19.91 12.98 -15.06
N ALA A 377 20.84 12.56 -14.21
CA ALA A 377 21.39 13.32 -13.09
C ALA A 377 22.25 14.52 -13.60
N ILE A 378 21.63 15.41 -14.35
CA ILE A 378 22.26 16.59 -14.93
C ILE A 378 21.76 17.83 -14.21
N VAL A 379 22.66 18.69 -13.78
CA VAL A 379 22.32 20.00 -13.25
C VAL A 379 21.90 20.92 -14.40
N THR A 380 20.66 21.33 -14.39
CA THR A 380 20.10 22.27 -15.37
C THR A 380 19.00 23.11 -14.73
N ASN A 381 18.82 24.31 -15.23
CA ASN A 381 17.70 25.20 -14.90
C ASN A 381 16.58 25.16 -15.96
N ASP A 382 16.68 24.27 -16.95
CA ASP A 382 15.81 24.21 -18.10
C ASP A 382 15.52 22.74 -18.52
N GLY A 383 14.82 22.03 -17.66
CA GLY A 383 14.32 20.69 -17.94
C GLY A 383 12.97 20.70 -18.63
N GLY A 384 12.66 19.62 -19.37
CA GLY A 384 11.36 19.41 -19.97
C GLY A 384 10.26 19.02 -18.95
N TRP A 385 9.09 18.67 -19.47
CA TRP A 385 7.95 18.24 -18.65
C TRP A 385 6.99 17.33 -19.41
N THR A 386 6.07 16.74 -18.69
CA THR A 386 4.94 16.01 -19.24
C THR A 386 3.65 16.57 -18.65
N ASP A 387 2.69 16.89 -19.50
CA ASP A 387 1.31 17.17 -19.09
C ASP A 387 0.49 15.88 -19.19
N ALA A 388 -0.18 15.49 -18.12
CA ALA A 388 -1.17 14.42 -18.11
C ALA A 388 -2.56 15.04 -18.03
N ASP A 389 -3.37 14.82 -19.07
CA ASP A 389 -4.72 15.38 -19.15
C ASP A 389 -5.67 14.63 -18.20
N TRP A 390 -5.48 13.33 -18.06
CA TRP A 390 -6.30 12.46 -17.23
C TRP A 390 -5.62 11.10 -17.00
N PHE A 391 -6.10 10.42 -15.97
CA PHE A 391 -5.77 9.03 -15.68
C PHE A 391 -7.07 8.28 -15.36
N ARG A 392 -7.46 7.32 -16.20
CA ARG A 392 -8.75 6.65 -16.11
C ARG A 392 -8.60 5.17 -15.80
N ILE A 393 -9.42 4.69 -14.87
CA ILE A 393 -9.55 3.28 -14.48
C ILE A 393 -10.92 2.79 -14.96
N GLU A 394 -10.89 1.69 -15.71
CA GLU A 394 -12.08 0.98 -16.22
C GLU A 394 -12.03 -0.47 -15.69
N LYS A 395 -13.14 -0.95 -15.10
CA LYS A 395 -13.29 -2.30 -14.52
C LYS A 395 -14.14 -3.18 -15.41
#